data_3e81ead6aa6e75a662f8a0027518f10f
#
_entry.id   3e81ead6aa6e75a662f8a0027518f10f
#
_cell.length_a   1.000
_cell.length_b   1.000
_cell.length_c   1.000
_cell.angle_alpha   90.00
_cell.angle_beta   90.00
_cell.angle_gamma   90.00
#
_symmetry.space_group_name_H-M   'P 1'
#
loop_
_entity.id
_entity.type
_entity.pdbx_description
1 polymer ?
#
loop_
_entity_poly.entity_id
_entity_poly.type
_entity_poly.pdbx_seq_one_letter_code
_entity_poly.pdbx_strand_id
1 'polypeptide(L)'
;MSAVQSIQSVGNILLRYYDPSVFGLLMYTLDKWQKQQLLSNINTWSYIDGGGIAQVVNGDGKCKKKLNYSLGLTEQNALEMGRILVVNYILRAYRKMRMPHKFSERDVMGLLHPALDYYYSTFSTSDKDVIDFGLDVLSAQRLFYQDEVFKKILFSNRSKDLQSYSDIKSIIDSMAC
;
A
#
# COMPACT_ATOMS: atom_id res chain seq x y z
N MET A 1 11.50 8.38 19.96
CA MET A 1 11.12 9.74 19.52
C MET A 1 9.95 9.61 18.57
N SER A 2 8.82 10.20 18.89
CA SER A 2 7.68 10.27 17.98
C SER A 2 7.74 11.59 17.21
N ALA A 3 7.78 11.53 15.89
CA ALA A 3 7.70 12.73 15.09
C ALA A 3 6.22 13.05 14.82
N VAL A 4 5.75 14.15 15.35
CA VAL A 4 4.43 14.71 15.00
C VAL A 4 4.62 15.52 13.72
N GLN A 5 3.92 15.15 12.67
CA GLN A 5 3.90 15.90 11.41
C GLN A 5 2.58 16.63 11.28
N SER A 6 2.65 17.90 10.91
CA SER A 6 1.49 18.71 10.58
C SER A 6 1.34 18.74 9.07
N ILE A 7 0.20 18.28 8.57
CA ILE A 7 -0.21 18.44 7.18
C ILE A 7 -1.36 19.44 7.20
N GLN A 8 -1.25 20.55 6.46
CA GLN A 8 -2.20 21.67 6.52
C GLN A 8 -3.66 21.26 6.24
N SER A 9 -3.88 20.21 5.44
CA SER A 9 -5.22 19.73 5.07
C SER A 9 -5.76 18.57 5.94
N VAL A 10 -4.91 17.86 6.69
CA VAL A 10 -5.28 16.60 7.36
C VAL A 10 -5.05 16.64 8.87
N GLY A 11 -4.46 17.72 9.39
CA GLY A 11 -4.13 17.88 10.81
C GLY A 11 -2.80 17.23 11.20
N ASN A 12 -2.63 16.95 12.50
CA ASN A 12 -1.41 16.37 13.02
C ASN A 12 -1.44 14.84 12.91
N ILE A 13 -0.45 14.26 12.20
CA ILE A 13 -0.28 12.81 12.08
C ILE A 13 0.86 12.37 12.98
N LEU A 14 0.61 11.39 13.86
CA LEU A 14 1.64 10.72 14.63
C LEU A 14 2.26 9.61 13.77
N LEU A 15 3.46 9.87 13.27
CA LEU A 15 4.18 8.91 12.43
C LEU A 15 5.02 7.96 13.29
N ARG A 16 4.58 6.69 13.38
CA ARG A 16 5.32 5.61 14.06
C ARG A 16 6.32 4.95 13.10
N TYR A 17 7.29 5.71 12.60
CA TYR A 17 8.25 5.20 11.61
C TYR A 17 9.15 4.07 12.12
N TYR A 18 9.26 3.89 13.43
CA TYR A 18 10.03 2.81 14.06
C TYR A 18 9.28 1.47 14.11
N ASP A 19 7.97 1.44 13.80
CA ASP A 19 7.19 0.20 13.72
C ASP A 19 7.53 -0.53 12.41
N PRO A 20 8.04 -1.78 12.47
CA PRO A 20 8.38 -2.54 11.26
C PRO A 20 7.23 -2.71 10.29
N SER A 21 5.99 -2.82 10.77
CA SER A 21 4.80 -2.93 9.93
C SER A 21 4.43 -1.64 9.20
N VAL A 22 5.01 -0.52 9.60
CA VAL A 22 4.82 0.81 9.00
C VAL A 22 6.05 1.22 8.20
N PHE A 23 7.24 0.93 8.73
CA PHE A 23 8.49 1.45 8.20
C PHE A 23 8.74 1.05 6.74
N GLY A 24 8.57 -0.22 6.39
CA GLY A 24 8.77 -0.69 5.02
C GLY A 24 7.82 -0.02 4.03
N LEU A 25 6.54 0.06 4.38
CA LEU A 25 5.51 0.69 3.56
C LEU A 25 5.74 2.21 3.46
N LEU A 26 6.13 2.84 4.56
CA LEU A 26 6.50 4.25 4.57
C LEU A 26 7.70 4.54 3.65
N MET A 27 8.73 3.69 3.69
CA MET A 27 9.87 3.83 2.79
C MET A 27 9.49 3.69 1.31
N TYR A 28 8.40 3.02 0.99
CA TYR A 28 7.87 2.97 -0.36
C TYR A 28 7.22 4.30 -0.78
N THR A 29 6.46 4.90 0.13
CA THR A 29 5.67 6.12 -0.08
C THR A 29 6.54 7.40 -0.17
N LEU A 30 7.61 7.48 0.63
CA LEU A 30 8.44 8.68 0.73
C LEU A 30 9.38 8.85 -0.48
N ASP A 31 9.57 10.08 -0.90
CA ASP A 31 10.57 10.43 -1.89
C ASP A 31 12.01 10.35 -1.34
N LYS A 32 12.99 10.57 -2.22
CA LYS A 32 14.42 10.48 -1.86
C LYS A 32 14.81 11.49 -0.79
N TRP A 33 14.30 12.72 -0.88
CA TRP A 33 14.63 13.77 0.08
C TRP A 33 14.01 13.48 1.45
N GLN A 34 12.73 13.08 1.47
CA GLN A 34 12.02 12.71 2.68
C GLN A 34 12.69 11.53 3.40
N LYS A 35 13.11 10.50 2.65
CA LYS A 35 13.89 9.37 3.19
C LYS A 35 15.20 9.83 3.82
N GLN A 36 15.92 10.71 3.16
CA GLN A 36 17.16 11.26 3.69
C GLN A 36 16.95 12.12 4.96
N GLN A 37 15.84 12.83 5.06
CA GLN A 37 15.51 13.58 6.28
C GLN A 37 15.15 12.63 7.43
N LEU A 38 14.33 11.62 7.16
CA LEU A 38 13.92 10.62 8.16
C LEU A 38 15.11 9.81 8.68
N LEU A 39 16.03 9.44 7.80
CA LEU A 39 17.25 8.66 8.12
C LEU A 39 18.46 9.54 8.43
N SER A 40 18.27 10.82 8.75
CA SER A 40 19.36 11.73 9.15
C SER A 40 20.14 11.14 10.33
N ASN A 41 21.48 11.16 10.26
CA ASN A 41 22.42 10.54 11.21
C ASN A 41 22.37 8.99 11.28
N ILE A 42 21.62 8.33 10.40
CA ILE A 42 21.57 6.88 10.33
C ILE A 42 22.35 6.41 9.11
N ASN A 43 23.34 5.54 9.32
CA ASN A 43 24.04 4.89 8.22
C ASN A 43 23.18 3.77 7.64
N THR A 44 22.62 2.95 8.51
CA THR A 44 21.88 1.76 8.12
C THR A 44 20.78 1.50 9.13
N TRP A 45 19.58 1.20 8.62
CA TRP A 45 18.46 0.73 9.42
C TRP A 45 18.10 -0.67 8.98
N SER A 46 18.23 -1.63 9.87
CA SER A 46 17.83 -3.02 9.64
C SER A 46 16.56 -3.34 10.41
N TYR A 47 15.64 -4.05 9.78
CA TYR A 47 14.39 -4.48 10.40
C TYR A 47 13.93 -5.81 9.80
N ILE A 48 13.05 -6.52 10.51
CA ILE A 48 12.37 -7.68 9.98
C ILE A 48 11.03 -7.21 9.43
N ASP A 49 10.78 -7.44 8.15
CA ASP A 49 9.49 -7.10 7.55
C ASP A 49 8.37 -8.03 8.05
N GLY A 50 7.14 -7.68 7.73
CA GLY A 50 6.01 -8.50 8.16
C GLY A 50 5.98 -9.91 7.54
N GLY A 51 6.83 -10.22 6.57
CA GLY A 51 7.07 -11.57 6.01
C GLY A 51 8.13 -12.36 6.77
N GLY A 52 8.78 -11.76 7.78
CA GLY A 52 9.88 -12.38 8.51
C GLY A 52 11.23 -12.27 7.79
N ILE A 53 11.33 -11.45 6.75
CA ILE A 53 12.54 -11.27 5.94
C ILE A 53 13.31 -10.05 6.47
N ALA A 54 14.61 -10.23 6.67
CA ALA A 54 15.49 -9.12 7.05
C ALA A 54 15.62 -8.12 5.91
N GLN A 55 15.28 -6.88 6.18
CA GLN A 55 15.39 -5.75 5.26
C GLN A 55 16.42 -4.75 5.76
N VAL A 56 17.06 -4.07 4.82
CA VAL A 56 18.07 -3.04 5.11
C VAL A 56 17.75 -1.80 4.31
N VAL A 57 17.68 -0.66 4.99
CA VAL A 57 17.56 0.65 4.37
C VAL A 57 18.79 1.47 4.72
N ASN A 58 19.47 2.00 3.72
CA ASN A 58 20.66 2.80 3.90
C ASN A 58 20.31 4.29 3.95
N GLY A 59 20.77 4.96 4.99
CA GLY A 59 20.88 6.41 5.05
C GLY A 59 22.28 6.87 4.57
N ASP A 60 22.55 8.14 4.68
CA ASP A 60 23.86 8.69 4.31
C ASP A 60 24.76 8.98 5.54
N GLY A 61 24.29 8.71 6.75
CA GLY A 61 24.99 8.94 8.00
C GLY A 61 25.32 10.42 8.29
N LYS A 62 24.87 11.33 7.43
CA LYS A 62 25.20 12.75 7.55
C LYS A 62 24.17 13.47 8.40
N CYS A 63 24.68 14.24 9.36
CA CYS A 63 23.83 15.18 10.10
C CYS A 63 23.39 16.30 9.15
N LYS A 64 22.16 16.26 8.72
CA LYS A 64 21.55 17.38 7.99
C LYS A 64 20.96 18.33 9.02
N LYS A 65 21.23 19.63 8.88
CA LYS A 65 20.52 20.64 9.67
C LYS A 65 19.04 20.41 9.43
N LYS A 66 18.32 20.04 10.49
CA LYS A 66 16.87 19.87 10.43
C LYS A 66 16.26 21.20 10.01
N LEU A 67 15.84 21.30 8.77
CA LEU A 67 14.97 22.36 8.33
C LEU A 67 13.60 22.08 8.97
N ASN A 68 13.32 22.81 10.05
CA ASN A 68 12.01 22.92 10.69
C ASN A 68 11.15 21.64 10.71
N TYR A 69 11.48 20.70 11.56
CA TYR A 69 10.60 19.62 12.08
C TYR A 69 9.57 18.99 11.12
N SER A 70 9.61 19.27 9.83
CA SER A 70 8.66 18.77 8.83
C SER A 70 9.35 17.89 7.80
N LEU A 71 8.74 16.74 7.48
CA LEU A 71 9.14 15.88 6.37
C LEU A 71 8.61 16.39 5.01
N GLY A 72 7.93 17.53 4.98
CA GLY A 72 7.33 18.04 3.75
C GLY A 72 6.35 17.05 3.13
N LEU A 73 5.53 16.38 3.97
CA LEU A 73 4.54 15.43 3.49
C LEU A 73 3.50 16.14 2.65
N THR A 74 3.23 15.60 1.47
CA THR A 74 2.19 16.07 0.56
C THR A 74 0.85 15.42 0.89
N GLU A 75 -0.24 15.93 0.31
CA GLU A 75 -1.56 15.27 0.40
C GLU A 75 -1.51 13.84 -0.17
N GLN A 76 -0.77 13.64 -1.26
CA GLN A 76 -0.56 12.30 -1.82
C GLN A 76 0.13 11.36 -0.83
N ASN A 77 1.19 11.83 -0.15
CA ASN A 77 1.82 11.04 0.92
C ASN A 77 0.80 10.69 2.02
N ALA A 78 -0.06 11.64 2.41
CA ALA A 78 -1.08 11.40 3.43
C ALA A 78 -2.10 10.32 3.01
N LEU A 79 -2.56 10.36 1.75
CA LEU A 79 -3.45 9.35 1.19
C LEU A 79 -2.80 7.95 1.20
N GLU A 80 -1.57 7.86 0.72
CA GLU A 80 -0.82 6.60 0.69
C GLU A 80 -0.55 6.06 2.10
N MET A 81 -0.19 6.93 3.04
CA MET A 81 0.00 6.56 4.45
C MET A 81 -1.31 6.07 5.09
N GLY A 82 -2.44 6.66 4.73
CA GLY A 82 -3.77 6.19 5.15
C GLY A 82 -4.08 4.76 4.69
N ARG A 83 -3.52 4.34 3.57
CA ARG A 83 -3.67 2.99 3.02
C ARG A 83 -2.79 1.93 3.70
N ILE A 84 -1.79 2.33 4.49
CA ILE A 84 -0.88 1.38 5.16
C ILE A 84 -1.65 0.34 5.99
N LEU A 85 -2.72 0.75 6.64
CA LEU A 85 -3.56 -0.15 7.43
C LEU A 85 -4.20 -1.23 6.53
N VAL A 86 -4.80 -0.83 5.42
CA VAL A 86 -5.43 -1.74 4.44
C VAL A 86 -4.40 -2.69 3.85
N VAL A 87 -3.24 -2.16 3.43
CA VAL A 87 -2.12 -2.98 2.92
C VAL A 87 -1.69 -4.01 3.95
N ASN A 88 -1.58 -3.64 5.23
CA ASN A 88 -1.24 -4.58 6.31
C ASN A 88 -2.30 -5.67 6.50
N TYR A 89 -3.60 -5.37 6.35
CA TYR A 89 -4.66 -6.38 6.39
C TYR A 89 -4.54 -7.35 5.21
N ILE A 90 -4.35 -6.84 4.01
CA ILE A 90 -4.15 -7.65 2.79
C ILE A 90 -2.91 -8.56 2.97
N LEU A 91 -1.78 -8.00 3.41
CA LEU A 91 -0.55 -8.74 3.65
C LEU A 91 -0.70 -9.85 4.69
N ARG A 92 -1.39 -9.58 5.80
CA ARG A 92 -1.67 -10.59 6.83
C ARG A 92 -2.49 -11.75 6.29
N ALA A 93 -3.51 -11.46 5.49
CA ALA A 93 -4.35 -12.48 4.87
C ALA A 93 -3.56 -13.27 3.81
N TYR A 94 -2.84 -12.58 2.92
CA TYR A 94 -1.98 -13.19 1.90
C TYR A 94 -0.93 -14.16 2.49
N ARG A 95 -0.30 -13.79 3.60
CA ARG A 95 0.69 -14.64 4.28
C ARG A 95 0.12 -15.92 4.86
N LYS A 96 -1.18 -15.94 5.18
CA LYS A 96 -1.89 -17.14 5.64
C LYS A 96 -2.28 -18.07 4.49
N MET A 97 -2.29 -17.59 3.25
CA MET A 97 -2.62 -18.40 2.08
C MET A 97 -1.53 -19.45 1.83
N ARG A 98 -1.93 -20.64 1.39
CA ARG A 98 -1.02 -21.71 0.97
C ARG A 98 -0.56 -21.47 -0.47
N MET A 99 0.34 -20.53 -0.66
CA MET A 99 0.91 -20.23 -1.98
C MET A 99 2.31 -20.86 -2.09
N PRO A 100 2.68 -21.43 -3.26
CA PRO A 100 4.00 -22.03 -3.47
C PRO A 100 5.13 -21.01 -3.35
N HIS A 101 4.89 -19.81 -3.79
CA HIS A 101 5.82 -18.67 -3.65
C HIS A 101 5.08 -17.47 -3.11
N LYS A 102 5.68 -16.79 -2.14
CA LYS A 102 5.18 -15.52 -1.59
C LYS A 102 6.12 -14.41 -1.99
N PHE A 103 5.53 -13.33 -2.43
CA PHE A 103 6.28 -12.12 -2.76
C PHE A 103 6.93 -11.50 -1.51
N SER A 104 8.08 -10.85 -1.72
CA SER A 104 8.63 -9.92 -0.74
C SER A 104 7.67 -8.74 -0.53
N GLU A 105 7.79 -8.06 0.60
CA GLU A 105 6.96 -6.87 0.86
C GLU A 105 7.12 -5.80 -0.23
N ARG A 106 8.32 -5.65 -0.76
CA ARG A 106 8.62 -4.73 -1.85
C ARG A 106 7.88 -5.08 -3.14
N ASP A 107 7.87 -6.36 -3.51
CA ASP A 107 7.21 -6.84 -4.73
C ASP A 107 5.69 -6.73 -4.60
N VAL A 108 5.17 -7.05 -3.39
CA VAL A 108 3.76 -6.85 -3.06
C VAL A 108 3.35 -5.41 -3.25
N MET A 109 4.15 -4.44 -2.80
CA MET A 109 3.83 -3.02 -2.96
C MET A 109 3.84 -2.59 -4.42
N GLY A 110 4.72 -3.17 -5.25
CA GLY A 110 4.72 -2.95 -6.70
C GLY A 110 3.41 -3.37 -7.39
N LEU A 111 2.71 -4.37 -6.85
CA LEU A 111 1.41 -4.82 -7.33
C LEU A 111 0.24 -4.08 -6.64
N LEU A 112 0.29 -3.93 -5.32
CA LEU A 112 -0.83 -3.37 -4.56
C LEU A 112 -0.99 -1.86 -4.75
N HIS A 113 0.09 -1.10 -4.87
CA HIS A 113 -0.01 0.36 -4.98
C HIS A 113 -0.87 0.78 -6.19
N PRO A 114 -0.55 0.38 -7.44
CA PRO A 114 -1.39 0.72 -8.59
C PRO A 114 -2.77 0.05 -8.53
N ALA A 115 -2.89 -1.11 -7.89
CA ALA A 115 -4.17 -1.80 -7.74
C ALA A 115 -5.11 -1.03 -6.79
N LEU A 116 -4.61 -0.53 -5.67
CA LEU A 116 -5.41 0.26 -4.75
C LEU A 116 -5.80 1.62 -5.34
N ASP A 117 -4.92 2.27 -6.12
CA ASP A 117 -5.27 3.48 -6.87
C ASP A 117 -6.43 3.22 -7.83
N TYR A 118 -6.36 2.10 -8.57
CA TYR A 118 -7.45 1.68 -9.45
C TYR A 118 -8.74 1.39 -8.67
N TYR A 119 -8.65 0.64 -7.56
CA TYR A 119 -9.81 0.29 -6.74
C TYR A 119 -10.54 1.54 -6.24
N TYR A 120 -9.83 2.46 -5.59
CA TYR A 120 -10.43 3.67 -5.02
C TYR A 120 -10.96 4.66 -6.07
N SER A 121 -10.49 4.58 -7.31
CA SER A 121 -11.01 5.39 -8.41
C SER A 121 -12.22 4.76 -9.12
N THR A 122 -12.46 3.47 -8.94
CA THR A 122 -13.41 2.69 -9.74
C THR A 122 -14.62 2.22 -8.94
N PHE A 123 -14.40 1.81 -7.68
CA PHE A 123 -15.40 1.17 -6.84
C PHE A 123 -15.83 2.04 -5.66
N SER A 124 -17.05 1.81 -5.17
CA SER A 124 -17.47 2.31 -3.87
C SER A 124 -16.72 1.55 -2.78
N THR A 125 -16.20 2.26 -1.82
CA THR A 125 -15.33 1.72 -0.77
C THR A 125 -16.13 0.91 0.26
N SER A 126 -15.80 -0.37 0.39
CA SER A 126 -16.01 -1.13 1.62
C SER A 126 -14.69 -1.76 2.04
N ASP A 127 -14.42 -1.82 3.34
CA ASP A 127 -13.16 -2.36 3.86
C ASP A 127 -12.94 -3.82 3.46
N LYS A 128 -14.01 -4.59 3.41
CA LYS A 128 -13.95 -6.00 2.99
C LYS A 128 -13.60 -6.12 1.51
N ASP A 129 -14.28 -5.40 0.67
CA ASP A 129 -14.10 -5.45 -0.79
C ASP A 129 -12.68 -5.08 -1.21
N VAL A 130 -12.10 -4.05 -0.60
CA VAL A 130 -10.71 -3.64 -0.92
C VAL A 130 -9.70 -4.69 -0.52
N ILE A 131 -9.94 -5.40 0.60
CA ILE A 131 -9.08 -6.49 1.04
C ILE A 131 -9.19 -7.67 0.07
N ASP A 132 -10.40 -8.07 -0.31
CA ASP A 132 -10.64 -9.17 -1.25
C ASP A 132 -10.05 -8.85 -2.64
N PHE A 133 -10.22 -7.62 -3.14
CA PHE A 133 -9.58 -7.18 -4.38
C PHE A 133 -8.05 -7.26 -4.32
N GLY A 134 -7.44 -6.76 -3.25
CA GLY A 134 -5.99 -6.83 -3.07
C GLY A 134 -5.47 -8.26 -2.98
N LEU A 135 -6.21 -9.16 -2.33
CA LEU A 135 -5.87 -10.59 -2.26
C LEU A 135 -5.94 -11.26 -3.63
N ASP A 136 -6.94 -10.92 -4.43
CA ASP A 136 -7.07 -11.46 -5.79
C ASP A 136 -5.94 -10.97 -6.70
N VAL A 137 -5.51 -9.72 -6.57
CA VAL A 137 -4.32 -9.19 -7.28
C VAL A 137 -3.06 -9.97 -6.90
N LEU A 138 -2.83 -10.22 -5.62
CA LEU A 138 -1.67 -10.96 -5.16
C LEU A 138 -1.74 -12.44 -5.53
N SER A 139 -2.92 -13.04 -5.52
CA SER A 139 -3.14 -14.44 -5.91
C SER A 139 -2.94 -14.64 -7.40
N ALA A 140 -3.43 -13.72 -8.23
CA ALA A 140 -3.23 -13.72 -9.66
C ALA A 140 -1.79 -13.39 -10.07
N GLN A 141 -1.01 -12.80 -9.17
CA GLN A 141 0.36 -12.33 -9.39
C GLN A 141 0.49 -11.34 -10.57
N ARG A 142 -0.59 -10.65 -10.89
CA ARG A 142 -0.69 -9.70 -12.00
C ARG A 142 -1.83 -8.71 -11.80
N LEU A 143 -1.83 -7.65 -12.59
CA LEU A 143 -2.85 -6.61 -12.57
C LEU A 143 -4.06 -7.03 -13.44
N PHE A 144 -4.79 -8.07 -13.04
CA PHE A 144 -5.90 -8.68 -13.80
C PHE A 144 -6.99 -7.67 -14.18
N TYR A 145 -7.17 -6.62 -13.40
CA TYR A 145 -8.13 -5.55 -13.69
C TYR A 145 -7.78 -4.74 -14.94
N GLN A 146 -6.58 -4.91 -15.49
CA GLN A 146 -6.18 -4.35 -16.79
C GLN A 146 -6.59 -5.22 -17.97
N ASP A 147 -7.03 -6.45 -17.73
CA ASP A 147 -7.47 -7.37 -18.77
C ASP A 147 -8.74 -6.85 -19.47
N GLU A 148 -8.81 -7.05 -20.78
CA GLU A 148 -9.95 -6.61 -21.58
C GLU A 148 -11.26 -7.30 -21.17
N VAL A 149 -11.20 -8.53 -20.70
CA VAL A 149 -12.37 -9.27 -20.19
C VAL A 149 -12.92 -8.59 -18.94
N PHE A 150 -12.06 -8.28 -17.99
CA PHE A 150 -12.46 -7.57 -16.76
C PHE A 150 -13.08 -6.20 -17.09
N LYS A 151 -12.42 -5.42 -17.94
CA LYS A 151 -12.92 -4.10 -18.38
C LYS A 151 -14.28 -4.20 -19.07
N LYS A 152 -14.48 -5.18 -19.95
CA LYS A 152 -15.78 -5.41 -20.61
C LYS A 152 -16.88 -5.72 -19.61
N ILE A 153 -16.61 -6.61 -18.65
CA ILE A 153 -17.58 -6.95 -17.60
C ILE A 153 -17.93 -5.71 -16.76
N LEU A 154 -16.92 -4.96 -16.33
CA LEU A 154 -17.11 -3.74 -15.58
C LEU A 154 -17.94 -2.72 -16.36
N PHE A 155 -17.61 -2.49 -17.63
CA PHE A 155 -18.32 -1.54 -18.50
C PHE A 155 -19.77 -1.95 -18.76
N SER A 156 -20.01 -3.24 -19.07
CA SER A 156 -21.35 -3.76 -19.33
C SER A 156 -22.29 -3.71 -18.13
N ASN A 157 -21.73 -3.66 -16.92
CA ASN A 157 -22.49 -3.65 -15.68
C ASN A 157 -22.53 -2.28 -14.99
N ARG A 158 -21.84 -1.27 -15.52
CA ARG A 158 -21.77 0.08 -14.95
C ARG A 158 -23.15 0.78 -14.85
N SER A 159 -24.11 0.38 -15.69
CA SER A 159 -25.49 0.88 -15.67
C SER A 159 -26.40 0.20 -14.64
N LYS A 160 -25.94 -0.81 -13.93
CA LYS A 160 -26.73 -1.65 -13.01
C LYS A 160 -26.49 -1.31 -11.54
N ASP A 161 -26.02 -0.12 -11.19
CA ASP A 161 -25.65 0.26 -9.82
C ASP A 161 -24.63 -0.68 -9.14
N LEU A 162 -23.88 -1.47 -9.92
CA LEU A 162 -22.82 -2.32 -9.43
C LEU A 162 -21.64 -1.44 -9.03
N GLN A 163 -21.56 -1.12 -7.74
CA GLN A 163 -20.56 -0.21 -7.19
C GLN A 163 -19.49 -0.94 -6.39
N SER A 164 -19.65 -2.27 -6.18
CA SER A 164 -18.71 -3.06 -5.38
C SER A 164 -17.89 -4.02 -6.24
N TYR A 165 -16.69 -4.32 -5.77
CA TYR A 165 -15.85 -5.35 -6.40
C TYR A 165 -16.46 -6.75 -6.26
N SER A 166 -17.11 -7.05 -5.14
CA SER A 166 -17.74 -8.34 -4.89
C SER A 166 -18.83 -8.67 -5.92
N ASP A 167 -19.55 -7.66 -6.42
CA ASP A 167 -20.55 -7.87 -7.48
C ASP A 167 -19.88 -8.28 -8.80
N ILE A 168 -18.82 -7.57 -9.20
CA ILE A 168 -18.06 -7.90 -10.41
C ILE A 168 -17.42 -9.28 -10.30
N LYS A 169 -16.84 -9.61 -9.13
CA LYS A 169 -16.25 -10.92 -8.88
C LYS A 169 -17.25 -12.05 -9.02
N SER A 170 -18.46 -11.89 -8.49
CA SER A 170 -19.51 -12.91 -8.60
C SER A 170 -19.91 -13.19 -10.04
N ILE A 171 -19.90 -12.18 -10.92
CA ILE A 171 -20.14 -12.33 -12.34
C ILE A 171 -19.01 -13.10 -13.01
N ILE A 172 -17.75 -12.75 -12.71
CA ILE A 172 -16.57 -13.43 -13.26
C ILE A 172 -16.59 -14.92 -12.88
N ASP A 173 -16.83 -15.20 -11.59
CA ASP A 173 -16.88 -16.58 -11.09
C ASP A 173 -17.99 -17.41 -11.75
N SER A 174 -19.15 -16.78 -12.04
CA SER A 174 -20.25 -17.43 -12.74
C SER A 174 -19.97 -17.73 -14.23
N MET A 175 -19.03 -17.02 -14.85
CA MET A 175 -18.61 -17.25 -16.23
C MET A 175 -17.51 -18.30 -16.36
N ALA A 176 -16.84 -18.63 -15.25
CA ALA A 176 -15.74 -19.60 -15.22
C ALA A 176 -16.20 -21.04 -14.91
N CYS A 177 -17.48 -21.22 -14.53
CA CYS A 177 -18.13 -22.51 -14.33
C CYS A 177 -18.86 -22.98 -15.60
#